data_c9f2219e62ca525278ef34a0b9c2e0fd
#
_entry.id   c9f2219e62ca525278ef34a0b9c2e0fd
#
_cell.length_a   1.000
_cell.length_b   1.000
_cell.length_c   1.000
_cell.angle_alpha   90.00
_cell.angle_beta   90.00
_cell.angle_gamma   90.00
#
_symmetry.space_group_name_H-M   'P 1'
#
loop_
_entity.id
_entity.type
_entity.pdbx_description
1 polymer ?
#
loop_
_entity_poly.entity_id
_entity_poly.type
_entity_poly.pdbx_seq_one_letter_code
_entity_poly.pdbx_strand_id
1 'polypeptide(L)'
;MTRIDRERLAGLTRAEQELFRQRHPRSLELFERARGVMPGGVPMSWMVKWPGGFPVYVDSASGAHFQDVDGLDYVDLCLGDTGAMTGHSPPATVETVRRQVGAGITAMLPTEDAAIVAGELGRRFGVPLWQFTLSATDANRHAIRYARHVTGRPRIVVHDYCYHGSVDETFATLSPSGETVSRRGNIGAPVPLDATTRVVPFNDVDALERALAPGDVAAVLCEPALTNVGIVLPDPGYHEALRRLTREHGALLIIDETHTLCAGPGGYTAVHDLSPDVVTLGKAVAGGIPAGAFGMTQAVADAIAARVDLEDIDVGGIGGTLAGNALSLAAMRTTLAEVLTEEAFARMIPLADRWADGVDAAIAAHELPWHCTRLGARAEYNFAPTAPRDGAAAHAAGDFGLEQFLHLFALNRGILLTPFHNMALMSPATVEADVDHHTTVFGEALAMLKK
;
A
#
# COMPACT_ATOMS: atom_id res chain seq x y z
N MET A 1 -33.40 3.98 2.79
CA MET A 1 -32.01 3.66 3.15
C MET A 1 -31.98 3.25 4.60
N THR A 2 -31.58 2.04 4.88
CA THR A 2 -31.52 1.50 6.26
C THR A 2 -30.47 2.29 7.03
N ARG A 3 -30.92 3.06 8.02
CA ARG A 3 -30.02 3.86 8.86
C ARG A 3 -29.47 2.95 9.95
N ILE A 4 -28.14 2.86 10.07
CA ILE A 4 -27.49 2.13 11.17
C ILE A 4 -27.85 2.77 12.51
N ASP A 5 -28.39 1.96 13.44
CA ASP A 5 -28.67 2.38 14.80
C ASP A 5 -27.35 2.53 15.58
N ARG A 6 -27.02 3.76 15.95
CA ARG A 6 -25.73 4.08 16.60
C ARG A 6 -25.63 3.60 18.05
N GLU A 7 -26.74 3.54 18.75
CA GLU A 7 -26.78 3.03 20.13
C GLU A 7 -26.54 1.53 20.17
N ARG A 8 -27.20 0.82 19.24
CA ARG A 8 -27.00 -0.59 19.00
C ARG A 8 -25.56 -0.89 18.59
N LEU A 9 -25.01 -0.18 17.59
CA LEU A 9 -23.62 -0.33 17.14
C LEU A 9 -22.65 -0.19 18.32
N ALA A 10 -22.82 0.85 19.14
CA ALA A 10 -21.98 1.06 20.32
C ALA A 10 -22.10 -0.07 21.35
N GLY A 11 -23.31 -0.63 21.52
CA GLY A 11 -23.54 -1.80 22.39
C GLY A 11 -22.82 -3.04 21.89
N LEU A 12 -22.94 -3.33 20.58
CA LEU A 12 -22.26 -4.45 19.93
C LEU A 12 -20.75 -4.32 20.00
N THR A 13 -20.21 -3.12 19.73
CA THR A 13 -18.76 -2.87 19.80
C THR A 13 -18.22 -3.12 21.20
N ARG A 14 -18.93 -2.69 22.27
CA ARG A 14 -18.52 -2.98 23.66
C ARG A 14 -18.51 -4.48 23.97
N ALA A 15 -19.51 -5.22 23.49
CA ALA A 15 -19.57 -6.67 23.68
C ALA A 15 -18.39 -7.38 22.99
N GLU A 16 -18.05 -6.99 21.76
CA GLU A 16 -16.90 -7.54 21.03
C GLU A 16 -15.56 -7.14 21.69
N GLN A 17 -15.44 -5.94 22.25
CA GLN A 17 -14.24 -5.50 23.00
C GLN A 17 -14.02 -6.33 24.26
N GLU A 18 -15.10 -6.64 24.98
CA GLU A 18 -15.01 -7.49 26.18
C GLU A 18 -14.62 -8.93 25.80
N LEU A 19 -15.21 -9.48 24.74
CA LEU A 19 -14.85 -10.79 24.21
C LEU A 19 -13.38 -10.84 23.79
N PHE A 20 -12.90 -9.81 23.07
CA PHE A 20 -11.50 -9.68 22.66
C PHE A 20 -10.56 -9.71 23.86
N ARG A 21 -10.82 -8.89 24.88
CA ARG A 21 -10.02 -8.82 26.10
C ARG A 21 -9.94 -10.17 26.84
N GLN A 22 -11.06 -10.89 26.90
CA GLN A 22 -11.11 -12.21 27.55
C GLN A 22 -10.30 -13.26 26.80
N ARG A 23 -10.25 -13.19 25.47
CA ARG A 23 -9.57 -14.16 24.63
C ARG A 23 -8.07 -13.90 24.46
N HIS A 24 -7.58 -12.66 24.76
CA HIS A 24 -6.20 -12.25 24.48
C HIS A 24 -5.45 -11.79 25.76
N PRO A 25 -5.45 -12.57 26.86
CA PRO A 25 -4.79 -12.17 28.10
C PRO A 25 -3.27 -12.06 27.96
N ARG A 26 -2.63 -12.91 27.13
CA ARG A 26 -1.19 -12.88 26.91
C ARG A 26 -0.78 -11.70 26.05
N SER A 27 -1.52 -11.40 24.99
CA SER A 27 -1.31 -10.20 24.17
C SER A 27 -1.43 -8.93 25.01
N LEU A 28 -2.43 -8.85 25.92
CA LEU A 28 -2.58 -7.73 26.85
C LEU A 28 -1.36 -7.59 27.78
N GLU A 29 -0.88 -8.69 28.39
CA GLU A 29 0.31 -8.68 29.25
C GLU A 29 1.54 -8.15 28.50
N LEU A 30 1.77 -8.61 27.27
CA LEU A 30 2.88 -8.17 26.44
C LEU A 30 2.77 -6.69 26.06
N PHE A 31 1.56 -6.22 25.73
CA PHE A 31 1.30 -4.82 25.44
C PHE A 31 1.57 -3.92 26.65
N GLU A 32 1.07 -4.29 27.85
CA GLU A 32 1.32 -3.53 29.09
C GLU A 32 2.82 -3.45 29.40
N ARG A 33 3.57 -4.54 29.21
CA ARG A 33 5.03 -4.55 29.37
C ARG A 33 5.71 -3.64 28.33
N ALA A 34 5.26 -3.68 27.07
CA ALA A 34 5.81 -2.90 25.96
C ALA A 34 5.63 -1.38 26.15
N ARG A 35 4.54 -0.96 26.82
CA ARG A 35 4.28 0.47 27.14
C ARG A 35 5.38 1.13 27.97
N GLY A 36 6.13 0.33 28.76
CA GLY A 36 7.26 0.82 29.56
C GLY A 36 8.52 1.13 28.76
N VAL A 37 8.63 0.65 27.52
CA VAL A 37 9.86 0.72 26.71
C VAL A 37 9.65 1.20 25.27
N MET A 38 8.41 1.31 24.81
CA MET A 38 8.06 1.79 23.46
C MET A 38 6.95 2.84 23.50
N PRO A 39 7.04 3.92 22.74
CA PRO A 39 5.97 4.90 22.62
C PRO A 39 4.65 4.23 22.17
N GLY A 40 3.58 4.40 22.95
CA GLY A 40 2.30 3.73 22.69
C GLY A 40 2.27 2.21 22.89
N GLY A 41 3.38 1.59 23.35
CA GLY A 41 3.49 0.15 23.57
C GLY A 41 3.65 -0.69 22.30
N VAL A 42 4.01 -0.07 21.18
CA VAL A 42 4.12 -0.71 19.87
C VAL A 42 5.38 -0.28 19.12
N PRO A 43 5.93 -1.13 18.22
CA PRO A 43 7.09 -0.76 17.40
C PRO A 43 6.85 0.43 16.47
N MET A 44 5.62 0.62 15.99
CA MET A 44 5.21 1.74 15.14
C MET A 44 3.85 2.26 15.56
N SER A 45 3.68 3.57 15.58
CA SER A 45 2.50 4.26 16.12
C SER A 45 1.16 3.83 15.50
N TRP A 46 1.12 3.46 14.23
CA TRP A 46 -0.09 2.99 13.56
C TRP A 46 -0.61 1.65 14.11
N MET A 47 0.25 0.85 14.77
CA MET A 47 -0.13 -0.46 15.34
C MET A 47 -1.09 -0.35 16.54
N VAL A 48 -1.34 0.84 17.09
CA VAL A 48 -2.39 1.05 18.10
C VAL A 48 -3.80 1.18 17.50
N LYS A 49 -3.95 1.23 16.20
CA LYS A 49 -5.24 1.41 15.52
C LYS A 49 -6.11 0.15 15.48
N TRP A 50 -5.60 -1.00 15.91
CA TRP A 50 -6.37 -2.24 15.98
C TRP A 50 -7.58 -2.10 16.91
N PRO A 51 -8.76 -2.65 16.51
CA PRO A 51 -10.05 -2.30 17.16
C PRO A 51 -10.24 -2.86 18.55
N GLY A 52 -9.41 -3.80 19.04
CA GLY A 52 -9.52 -4.44 20.36
C GLY A 52 -9.03 -3.60 21.56
N GLY A 53 -8.47 -2.40 21.30
CA GLY A 53 -7.88 -1.54 22.33
C GLY A 53 -6.41 -1.82 22.63
N PHE A 54 -5.87 -2.94 22.17
CA PHE A 54 -4.46 -3.30 22.12
C PHE A 54 -4.26 -4.27 20.94
N PRO A 55 -3.03 -4.37 20.36
CA PRO A 55 -2.79 -5.28 19.24
C PRO A 55 -2.72 -6.74 19.70
N VAL A 56 -3.10 -7.65 18.81
CA VAL A 56 -2.74 -9.06 18.89
C VAL A 56 -1.23 -9.19 18.70
N TYR A 57 -0.58 -10.07 19.48
CA TYR A 57 0.85 -10.38 19.32
C TYR A 57 1.00 -11.70 18.58
N VAL A 58 1.68 -11.67 17.45
CA VAL A 58 1.91 -12.85 16.60
C VAL A 58 2.97 -13.77 17.22
N ASP A 59 2.70 -15.07 17.27
CA ASP A 59 3.66 -16.09 17.61
C ASP A 59 4.34 -16.66 16.33
N SER A 60 3.54 -17.08 15.36
CA SER A 60 4.02 -17.62 14.09
C SER A 60 3.07 -17.30 12.95
N ALA A 61 3.61 -17.29 11.70
CA ALA A 61 2.81 -17.03 10.50
C ALA A 61 3.33 -17.86 9.31
N SER A 62 2.39 -18.43 8.53
CA SER A 62 2.70 -19.22 7.34
C SER A 62 1.56 -19.13 6.33
N GLY A 63 1.88 -18.94 5.06
CA GLY A 63 0.90 -18.82 4.00
C GLY A 63 -0.06 -17.66 4.22
N ALA A 64 -1.36 -17.92 4.22
CA ALA A 64 -2.41 -16.93 4.47
C ALA A 64 -2.88 -16.90 5.93
N HIS A 65 -2.12 -17.50 6.86
CA HIS A 65 -2.55 -17.66 8.25
C HIS A 65 -1.46 -17.26 9.23
N PHE A 66 -1.87 -16.90 10.45
CA PHE A 66 -0.97 -16.74 11.59
C PHE A 66 -1.63 -17.26 12.87
N GLN A 67 -0.79 -17.59 13.85
CA GLN A 67 -1.20 -17.87 15.22
C GLN A 67 -0.69 -16.78 16.14
N ASP A 68 -1.52 -16.38 17.10
CA ASP A 68 -1.12 -15.41 18.11
C ASP A 68 -0.53 -16.09 19.36
N VAL A 69 0.01 -15.27 20.25
CA VAL A 69 0.61 -15.74 21.53
C VAL A 69 -0.41 -16.29 22.52
N ASP A 70 -1.69 -16.10 22.27
CA ASP A 70 -2.82 -16.65 23.05
C ASP A 70 -3.26 -18.02 22.49
N GLY A 71 -2.63 -18.48 21.38
CA GLY A 71 -2.88 -19.76 20.73
C GLY A 71 -4.08 -19.77 19.80
N LEU A 72 -4.54 -18.60 19.35
CA LEU A 72 -5.65 -18.46 18.41
C LEU A 72 -5.13 -18.38 16.98
N ASP A 73 -5.84 -19.05 16.06
CA ASP A 73 -5.52 -19.06 14.64
C ASP A 73 -6.37 -18.04 13.86
N TYR A 74 -5.73 -17.43 12.84
CA TYR A 74 -6.36 -16.40 12.02
C TYR A 74 -6.08 -16.61 10.53
N VAL A 75 -7.11 -16.37 9.72
CA VAL A 75 -6.96 -16.04 8.30
C VAL A 75 -6.48 -14.59 8.21
N ASP A 76 -5.37 -14.35 7.54
CA ASP A 76 -4.84 -13.00 7.33
C ASP A 76 -5.22 -12.48 5.93
N LEU A 77 -6.23 -11.63 5.89
CA LEU A 77 -6.63 -10.88 4.69
C LEU A 77 -6.05 -9.45 4.67
N CYS A 78 -5.33 -9.06 5.73
CA CYS A 78 -4.55 -7.83 5.77
C CYS A 78 -3.21 -7.98 5.04
N LEU A 79 -2.54 -9.14 5.22
CA LEU A 79 -1.23 -9.46 4.63
C LEU A 79 -0.24 -8.29 4.74
N GLY A 80 -0.16 -7.71 5.96
CA GLY A 80 0.74 -6.60 6.25
C GLY A 80 0.51 -5.36 5.37
N ASP A 81 -0.72 -5.11 4.97
CA ASP A 81 -1.10 -4.02 4.05
C ASP A 81 -0.22 -4.04 2.77
N THR A 82 -0.26 -5.14 2.05
CA THR A 82 0.53 -5.50 0.86
C THR A 82 1.95 -6.03 1.19
N GLY A 83 2.53 -5.73 2.35
CA GLY A 83 3.89 -6.16 2.71
C GLY A 83 4.10 -7.68 2.71
N ALA A 84 3.06 -8.45 3.02
CA ALA A 84 3.03 -9.90 3.01
C ALA A 84 2.08 -10.49 1.93
N MET A 85 1.83 -9.76 0.83
CA MET A 85 1.02 -10.27 -0.29
C MET A 85 1.56 -11.58 -0.89
N THR A 86 2.83 -11.89 -0.68
CA THR A 86 3.45 -13.18 -1.02
C THR A 86 2.95 -14.36 -0.18
N GLY A 87 2.14 -14.09 0.83
CA GLY A 87 1.92 -14.98 1.96
C GLY A 87 3.07 -14.89 2.97
N HIS A 88 2.79 -15.30 4.21
CA HIS A 88 3.81 -15.38 5.26
C HIS A 88 4.80 -16.52 4.99
N SER A 89 6.07 -16.24 5.18
CA SER A 89 7.14 -17.24 5.08
C SER A 89 7.07 -18.12 3.82
N PRO A 90 7.03 -17.55 2.59
CA PRO A 90 6.97 -18.35 1.38
C PRO A 90 8.16 -19.31 1.32
N PRO A 91 7.96 -20.63 1.11
CA PRO A 91 9.03 -21.64 1.27
C PRO A 91 10.28 -21.34 0.43
N ALA A 92 10.11 -20.93 -0.83
CA ALA A 92 11.22 -20.61 -1.72
C ALA A 92 12.04 -19.41 -1.20
N THR A 93 11.36 -18.33 -0.75
CA THR A 93 12.03 -17.17 -0.17
C THR A 93 12.73 -17.50 1.13
N VAL A 94 12.09 -18.29 2.02
CA VAL A 94 12.70 -18.76 3.30
C VAL A 94 13.99 -19.53 3.04
N GLU A 95 14.00 -20.46 2.10
CA GLU A 95 15.19 -21.25 1.76
C GLU A 95 16.31 -20.36 1.19
N THR A 96 15.97 -19.43 0.33
CA THR A 96 16.94 -18.48 -0.22
C THR A 96 17.52 -17.58 0.87
N VAL A 97 16.67 -17.05 1.76
CA VAL A 97 17.11 -16.22 2.89
C VAL A 97 18.06 -17.01 3.82
N ARG A 98 17.72 -18.26 4.18
CA ARG A 98 18.57 -19.12 5.01
C ARG A 98 19.96 -19.32 4.41
N ARG A 99 20.02 -19.59 3.12
CA ARG A 99 21.29 -19.76 2.39
C ARG A 99 22.09 -18.46 2.34
N GLN A 100 21.42 -17.34 1.99
CA GLN A 100 22.09 -16.06 1.82
C GLN A 100 22.62 -15.47 3.13
N VAL A 101 21.90 -15.65 4.25
CA VAL A 101 22.41 -15.25 5.58
C VAL A 101 23.75 -15.92 5.91
N GLY A 102 23.93 -17.20 5.52
CA GLY A 102 25.20 -17.92 5.68
C GLY A 102 26.30 -17.47 4.72
N ALA A 103 25.97 -16.78 3.63
CA ALA A 103 26.93 -16.33 2.60
C ALA A 103 27.30 -14.83 2.72
N GLY A 104 26.69 -14.09 3.65
CA GLY A 104 26.90 -12.66 3.86
C GLY A 104 25.69 -11.84 3.45
N ILE A 105 25.42 -10.79 4.22
CA ILE A 105 24.23 -9.94 4.05
C ILE A 105 24.59 -8.64 3.36
N THR A 106 25.58 -7.92 3.90
CA THR A 106 25.96 -6.58 3.43
C THR A 106 27.46 -6.52 3.23
N ALA A 107 27.90 -6.50 2.00
CA ALA A 107 29.32 -6.47 1.63
C ALA A 107 29.75 -5.13 0.99
N MET A 108 28.84 -4.19 0.78
CA MET A 108 29.03 -2.96 0.00
C MET A 108 29.55 -3.22 -1.43
N LEU A 109 29.31 -4.43 -1.93
CA LEU A 109 29.63 -4.88 -3.28
C LEU A 109 28.40 -5.49 -3.92
N PRO A 110 28.20 -5.32 -5.23
CA PRO A 110 27.05 -5.90 -5.90
C PRO A 110 27.17 -7.43 -5.97
N THR A 111 26.01 -8.10 -5.99
CA THR A 111 25.90 -9.52 -6.32
C THR A 111 25.30 -9.68 -7.72
N GLU A 112 25.40 -10.88 -8.29
CA GLU A 112 24.77 -11.22 -9.57
C GLU A 112 23.25 -10.99 -9.54
N ASP A 113 22.61 -11.18 -8.39
CA ASP A 113 21.17 -11.00 -8.19
C ASP A 113 20.72 -9.58 -8.53
N ALA A 114 21.57 -8.57 -8.38
CA ALA A 114 21.25 -7.20 -8.73
C ALA A 114 20.87 -7.04 -10.21
N ALA A 115 21.67 -7.63 -11.11
CA ALA A 115 21.42 -7.58 -12.56
C ALA A 115 20.21 -8.43 -12.94
N ILE A 116 20.04 -9.61 -12.33
CA ILE A 116 18.89 -10.50 -12.57
C ILE A 116 17.59 -9.82 -12.17
N VAL A 117 17.53 -9.24 -10.96
CA VAL A 117 16.34 -8.54 -10.46
C VAL A 117 16.03 -7.30 -11.30
N ALA A 118 17.04 -6.50 -11.64
CA ALA A 118 16.85 -5.32 -12.49
C ALA A 118 16.27 -5.71 -13.86
N GLY A 119 16.78 -6.77 -14.49
CA GLY A 119 16.28 -7.28 -15.76
C GLY A 119 14.82 -7.76 -15.66
N GLU A 120 14.46 -8.47 -14.60
CA GLU A 120 13.09 -8.95 -14.37
C GLU A 120 12.11 -7.79 -14.10
N LEU A 121 12.50 -6.82 -13.29
CA LEU A 121 11.69 -5.62 -13.07
C LEU A 121 11.52 -4.81 -14.37
N GLY A 122 12.59 -4.71 -15.17
CA GLY A 122 12.54 -4.06 -16.49
C GLY A 122 11.53 -4.73 -17.41
N ARG A 123 11.53 -6.07 -17.46
CA ARG A 123 10.57 -6.86 -18.23
C ARG A 123 9.12 -6.65 -17.76
N ARG A 124 8.90 -6.57 -16.45
CA ARG A 124 7.55 -6.44 -15.85
C ARG A 124 6.95 -5.06 -16.02
N PHE A 125 7.73 -4.01 -15.80
CA PHE A 125 7.23 -2.63 -15.72
C PHE A 125 7.54 -1.77 -16.95
N GLY A 126 8.28 -2.29 -17.94
CA GLY A 126 8.57 -1.58 -19.17
C GLY A 126 9.60 -0.44 -19.05
N VAL A 127 10.24 -0.25 -17.89
CA VAL A 127 11.34 0.70 -17.70
C VAL A 127 12.67 -0.04 -17.48
N PRO A 128 13.73 0.25 -18.27
CA PRO A 128 14.86 -0.65 -18.39
C PRO A 128 15.92 -0.57 -17.28
N LEU A 129 16.00 0.54 -16.54
CA LEU A 129 17.11 0.80 -15.62
C LEU A 129 16.61 0.92 -14.19
N TRP A 130 17.18 0.13 -13.26
CA TRP A 130 16.71 0.00 -11.89
C TRP A 130 17.80 0.24 -10.85
N GLN A 131 17.41 0.86 -9.75
CA GLN A 131 18.18 0.96 -8.51
C GLN A 131 17.36 0.47 -7.33
N PHE A 132 18.05 0.06 -6.26
CA PHE A 132 17.44 -0.61 -5.10
C PHE A 132 17.55 0.23 -3.84
N THR A 133 16.53 0.13 -3.00
CA THR A 133 16.42 0.84 -1.72
C THR A 133 15.95 -0.13 -0.63
N LEU A 134 15.78 0.36 0.60
CA LEU A 134 15.25 -0.45 1.70
C LEU A 134 13.73 -0.33 1.86
N SER A 135 13.12 0.65 1.22
CA SER A 135 11.69 0.89 1.29
C SER A 135 11.20 1.67 0.07
N ALA A 136 9.88 1.63 -0.18
CA ALA A 136 9.26 2.51 -1.16
C ALA A 136 9.40 4.01 -0.79
N THR A 137 9.48 4.34 0.50
CA THR A 137 9.76 5.71 0.96
C THR A 137 11.07 6.23 0.37
N ASP A 138 12.14 5.42 0.46
CA ASP A 138 13.44 5.82 -0.10
C ASP A 138 13.39 5.88 -1.63
N ALA A 139 12.71 4.91 -2.26
CA ALA A 139 12.50 4.90 -3.71
C ALA A 139 11.82 6.19 -4.19
N ASN A 140 10.73 6.60 -3.55
CA ASN A 140 10.03 7.84 -3.86
C ASN A 140 10.88 9.09 -3.59
N ARG A 141 11.61 9.14 -2.47
CA ARG A 141 12.54 10.24 -2.18
C ARG A 141 13.61 10.40 -3.25
N HIS A 142 14.20 9.29 -3.67
CA HIS A 142 15.23 9.29 -4.70
C HIS A 142 14.66 9.70 -6.07
N ALA A 143 13.50 9.17 -6.44
CA ALA A 143 12.81 9.55 -7.67
C ALA A 143 12.48 11.05 -7.72
N ILE A 144 11.99 11.64 -6.63
CA ILE A 144 11.72 13.08 -6.51
C ILE A 144 13.01 13.90 -6.66
N ARG A 145 14.11 13.48 -6.01
CA ARG A 145 15.40 14.17 -6.11
C ARG A 145 15.93 14.17 -7.53
N TYR A 146 15.90 13.01 -8.21
CA TYR A 146 16.28 12.93 -9.61
C TYR A 146 15.38 13.78 -10.51
N ALA A 147 14.06 13.77 -10.29
CA ALA A 147 13.14 14.60 -11.05
C ALA A 147 13.48 16.10 -10.91
N ARG A 148 13.69 16.57 -9.68
CA ARG A 148 14.12 17.94 -9.41
C ARG A 148 15.46 18.28 -10.07
N HIS A 149 16.42 17.37 -9.98
CA HIS A 149 17.75 17.56 -10.56
C HIS A 149 17.69 17.65 -12.09
N VAL A 150 16.99 16.72 -12.74
CA VAL A 150 16.86 16.66 -14.20
C VAL A 150 16.09 17.84 -14.77
N THR A 151 15.01 18.27 -14.10
CA THR A 151 14.18 19.37 -14.60
C THR A 151 14.63 20.75 -14.15
N GLY A 152 15.38 20.85 -13.04
CA GLY A 152 15.71 22.11 -12.38
C GLY A 152 14.52 22.78 -11.70
N ARG A 153 13.45 22.05 -11.43
CA ARG A 153 12.18 22.57 -10.90
C ARG A 153 11.96 22.12 -9.46
N PRO A 154 11.41 22.97 -8.57
CA PRO A 154 11.33 22.65 -7.14
C PRO A 154 10.12 21.82 -6.73
N ARG A 155 8.98 21.91 -7.45
CA ARG A 155 7.69 21.37 -7.01
C ARG A 155 7.40 19.98 -7.58
N ILE A 156 6.59 19.23 -6.84
CA ILE A 156 5.91 18.03 -7.33
C ILE A 156 4.41 18.25 -7.30
N VAL A 157 3.67 17.46 -8.07
CA VAL A 157 2.22 17.31 -7.95
C VAL A 157 1.94 15.94 -7.33
N VAL A 158 1.01 15.89 -6.37
CA VAL A 158 0.46 14.65 -5.82
C VAL A 158 -1.07 14.72 -5.79
N HIS A 159 -1.72 13.56 -5.72
CA HIS A 159 -3.17 13.52 -5.55
C HIS A 159 -3.59 13.71 -4.09
N ASP A 160 -4.74 14.34 -3.90
CA ASP A 160 -5.31 14.46 -2.57
C ASP A 160 -5.62 13.08 -1.96
N TYR A 161 -5.34 12.90 -0.68
CA TYR A 161 -5.44 11.63 0.06
C TYR A 161 -4.51 10.49 -0.42
N CYS A 162 -3.52 10.73 -1.28
CA CYS A 162 -2.51 9.74 -1.63
C CYS A 162 -1.63 9.33 -0.43
N TYR A 163 -0.88 8.24 -0.60
CA TYR A 163 0.17 7.86 0.36
C TYR A 163 1.40 7.32 -0.37
N HIS A 164 2.56 7.91 -0.11
CA HIS A 164 3.84 7.56 -0.76
C HIS A 164 4.96 7.28 0.25
N GLY A 165 4.61 6.67 1.38
CA GLY A 165 5.54 6.46 2.49
C GLY A 165 5.79 7.75 3.29
N SER A 166 6.88 7.76 4.08
CA SER A 166 7.25 8.91 4.93
C SER A 166 8.04 9.96 4.13
N VAL A 167 7.49 10.40 3.00
CA VAL A 167 8.04 11.48 2.17
C VAL A 167 7.39 12.80 2.60
N ASP A 168 8.16 13.72 3.15
CA ASP A 168 7.65 14.95 3.78
C ASP A 168 6.73 15.74 2.84
N GLU A 169 7.11 15.89 1.58
CA GLU A 169 6.37 16.64 0.57
C GLU A 169 4.98 16.07 0.25
N THR A 170 4.77 14.77 0.52
CA THR A 170 3.50 14.08 0.16
C THR A 170 2.44 14.13 1.26
N PHE A 171 2.77 14.65 2.46
CA PHE A 171 1.81 14.84 3.55
C PHE A 171 0.99 16.13 3.38
N ALA A 172 0.64 16.44 2.15
CA ALA A 172 -0.19 17.56 1.75
C ALA A 172 -1.62 17.12 1.44
N THR A 173 -2.56 18.06 1.53
CA THR A 173 -3.98 17.88 1.20
C THR A 173 -4.56 19.19 0.70
N LEU A 174 -5.78 19.17 0.16
CA LEU A 174 -6.50 20.38 -0.20
C LEU A 174 -7.27 20.95 1.01
N SER A 175 -7.19 22.26 1.19
CA SER A 175 -8.10 22.99 2.08
C SER A 175 -9.50 23.09 1.46
N PRO A 176 -10.53 23.49 2.22
CA PRO A 176 -11.86 23.78 1.65
C PRO A 176 -11.86 24.88 0.57
N SER A 177 -10.84 25.76 0.55
CA SER A 177 -10.62 26.76 -0.50
C SER A 177 -9.84 26.24 -1.72
N GLY A 178 -9.40 24.96 -1.70
CA GLY A 178 -8.64 24.36 -2.81
C GLY A 178 -7.13 24.67 -2.77
N GLU A 179 -6.62 25.19 -1.66
CA GLU A 179 -5.20 25.46 -1.47
C GLU A 179 -4.45 24.24 -0.94
N THR A 180 -3.20 24.06 -1.34
CA THR A 180 -2.33 23.02 -0.78
C THR A 180 -1.95 23.37 0.65
N VAL A 181 -2.29 22.51 1.59
CA VAL A 181 -2.00 22.65 3.02
C VAL A 181 -1.42 21.37 3.60
N SER A 182 -0.83 21.43 4.79
CA SER A 182 -0.39 20.24 5.50
C SER A 182 -1.57 19.36 5.90
N ARG A 183 -1.44 18.05 5.66
CA ARG A 183 -2.43 17.06 6.09
C ARG A 183 -2.57 17.07 7.62
N ARG A 184 -3.79 16.93 8.12
CA ARG A 184 -4.02 16.81 9.56
C ARG A 184 -3.23 15.62 10.13
N GLY A 185 -2.48 15.86 11.20
CA GLY A 185 -1.62 14.85 11.83
C GLY A 185 -0.23 14.74 11.22
N ASN A 186 0.11 15.48 10.16
CA ASN A 186 1.48 15.64 9.74
C ASN A 186 2.28 16.39 10.83
N ILE A 187 3.39 15.79 11.25
CA ILE A 187 4.27 16.36 12.29
C ILE A 187 5.63 16.74 11.69
N GLY A 188 6.13 17.92 12.08
CA GLY A 188 7.49 18.32 11.76
C GLY A 188 7.77 18.60 10.30
N ALA A 189 6.79 19.08 9.52
CA ALA A 189 7.04 19.51 8.15
C ALA A 189 8.17 20.54 8.12
N PRO A 190 9.26 20.31 7.33
CA PRO A 190 10.45 21.15 7.37
C PRO A 190 10.22 22.52 6.72
N VAL A 191 9.24 22.63 5.83
CA VAL A 191 8.84 23.84 5.10
C VAL A 191 7.34 23.88 4.92
N PRO A 192 6.71 25.03 4.62
CA PRO A 192 5.35 25.08 4.13
C PRO A 192 5.20 24.22 2.87
N LEU A 193 4.22 23.29 2.84
CA LEU A 193 4.15 22.27 1.80
C LEU A 193 3.79 22.84 0.41
N ASP A 194 3.09 23.96 0.36
CA ASP A 194 2.81 24.68 -0.89
C ASP A 194 4.08 25.23 -1.59
N ALA A 195 5.20 25.34 -0.86
CA ALA A 195 6.49 25.69 -1.44
C ALA A 195 7.07 24.55 -2.31
N THR A 196 6.78 23.30 -1.97
CA THR A 196 7.38 22.10 -2.61
C THR A 196 6.38 21.23 -3.33
N THR A 197 5.07 21.42 -3.10
CA THR A 197 4.03 20.50 -3.54
C THR A 197 2.79 21.26 -4.01
N ARG A 198 2.13 20.73 -5.04
CA ARG A 198 0.75 21.04 -5.37
C ARG A 198 -0.09 19.79 -5.24
N VAL A 199 -1.28 19.93 -4.66
CA VAL A 199 -2.26 18.85 -4.52
C VAL A 199 -3.36 19.04 -5.54
N VAL A 200 -3.77 17.97 -6.20
CA VAL A 200 -4.90 17.95 -7.11
C VAL A 200 -5.84 16.79 -6.77
N PRO A 201 -7.16 16.91 -6.98
CA PRO A 201 -8.05 15.76 -6.86
C PRO A 201 -7.68 14.68 -7.89
N PHE A 202 -7.84 13.41 -7.53
CA PHE A 202 -7.75 12.31 -8.49
C PHE A 202 -8.90 12.42 -9.50
N ASN A 203 -8.70 12.04 -10.76
CA ASN A 203 -9.68 12.15 -11.84
C ASN A 203 -10.08 13.59 -12.25
N ASP A 204 -9.38 14.61 -11.77
CA ASP A 204 -9.59 16.01 -12.18
C ASP A 204 -8.48 16.47 -13.14
N VAL A 205 -8.72 16.27 -14.45
CA VAL A 205 -7.77 16.64 -15.52
C VAL A 205 -7.53 18.15 -15.56
N ASP A 206 -8.58 18.96 -15.34
CA ASP A 206 -8.49 20.43 -15.37
C ASP A 206 -7.65 20.96 -14.20
N ALA A 207 -7.82 20.38 -13.00
CA ALA A 207 -6.97 20.72 -11.85
C ALA A 207 -5.52 20.35 -12.09
N LEU A 208 -5.26 19.18 -12.70
CA LEU A 208 -3.92 18.75 -13.07
C LEU A 208 -3.28 19.72 -14.08
N GLU A 209 -3.99 20.12 -15.11
CA GLU A 209 -3.50 21.07 -16.11
C GLU A 209 -3.16 22.42 -15.46
N ARG A 210 -4.07 22.96 -14.64
CA ARG A 210 -3.80 24.19 -13.86
C ARG A 210 -2.59 24.08 -12.96
N ALA A 211 -2.35 22.91 -12.33
CA ALA A 211 -1.21 22.69 -11.47
C ALA A 211 0.12 22.64 -12.24
N LEU A 212 0.11 22.18 -13.48
CA LEU A 212 1.30 22.06 -14.34
C LEU A 212 1.60 23.35 -15.12
N ALA A 213 0.59 24.17 -15.42
CA ALA A 213 0.69 25.37 -16.25
C ALA A 213 1.82 26.37 -15.85
N PRO A 214 2.15 26.60 -14.56
CA PRO A 214 3.25 27.49 -14.19
C PRO A 214 4.64 27.03 -14.62
N GLY A 215 4.82 25.74 -15.04
CA GLY A 215 6.08 25.23 -15.55
C GLY A 215 7.18 24.98 -14.50
N ASP A 216 6.84 24.97 -13.21
CA ASP A 216 7.75 24.80 -12.07
C ASP A 216 7.64 23.44 -11.38
N VAL A 217 6.89 22.51 -11.98
CA VAL A 217 6.69 21.14 -11.51
C VAL A 217 7.76 20.21 -12.10
N ALA A 218 8.51 19.54 -11.23
CA ALA A 218 9.52 18.54 -11.60
C ALA A 218 8.86 17.20 -12.00
N ALA A 219 7.87 16.77 -11.24
CA ALA A 219 7.18 15.50 -11.46
C ALA A 219 5.74 15.53 -10.93
N VAL A 220 4.91 14.66 -11.53
CA VAL A 220 3.70 14.15 -10.90
C VAL A 220 4.05 12.79 -10.29
N LEU A 221 3.87 12.65 -8.97
CA LEU A 221 4.00 11.39 -8.25
C LEU A 221 2.60 10.88 -7.93
N CYS A 222 2.24 9.70 -8.41
CA CYS A 222 0.89 9.17 -8.23
C CYS A 222 0.85 7.66 -8.00
N GLU A 223 -0.13 7.21 -7.21
CA GLU A 223 -0.65 5.86 -7.32
C GLU A 223 -1.49 5.78 -8.61
N PRO A 224 -1.41 4.71 -9.42
CA PRO A 224 -2.22 4.62 -10.65
C PRO A 224 -3.72 4.37 -10.38
N ALA A 225 -4.07 3.88 -9.20
CA ALA A 225 -5.38 3.91 -8.55
C ALA A 225 -5.14 4.25 -7.08
N LEU A 226 -5.93 5.15 -6.47
CA LEU A 226 -5.73 5.46 -5.05
C LEU A 226 -6.08 4.25 -4.18
N THR A 227 -5.30 4.03 -3.14
CA THR A 227 -5.47 2.89 -2.23
C THR A 227 -5.44 3.28 -0.75
N ASN A 228 -5.09 4.53 -0.41
CA ASN A 228 -4.92 4.98 0.98
C ASN A 228 -6.23 5.28 1.73
N VAL A 229 -7.31 5.56 1.03
CA VAL A 229 -8.63 5.91 1.61
C VAL A 229 -9.75 5.03 1.06
N GLY A 230 -9.43 3.81 0.72
CA GLY A 230 -10.22 2.93 -0.11
C GLY A 230 -9.74 2.95 -1.55
N ILE A 231 -10.28 2.05 -2.38
CA ILE A 231 -9.91 1.97 -3.79
C ILE A 231 -10.67 3.04 -4.58
N VAL A 232 -9.92 3.94 -5.23
CA VAL A 232 -10.46 4.88 -6.22
C VAL A 232 -9.82 4.59 -7.56
N LEU A 233 -10.62 4.09 -8.50
CA LEU A 233 -10.16 3.77 -9.84
C LEU A 233 -10.09 5.03 -10.73
N PRO A 234 -9.18 5.07 -11.71
CA PRO A 234 -9.13 6.16 -12.67
C PRO A 234 -10.37 6.15 -13.58
N ASP A 235 -10.87 7.32 -13.87
CA ASP A 235 -11.87 7.49 -14.92
C ASP A 235 -11.28 7.11 -16.30
N PRO A 236 -12.11 6.65 -17.25
CA PRO A 236 -11.65 6.40 -18.61
C PRO A 236 -10.94 7.62 -19.21
N GLY A 237 -9.73 7.45 -19.73
CA GLY A 237 -8.94 8.52 -20.33
C GLY A 237 -8.11 9.36 -19.35
N TYR A 238 -8.20 9.11 -18.04
CA TYR A 238 -7.44 9.89 -17.04
C TYR A 238 -5.93 9.70 -17.17
N HIS A 239 -5.45 8.47 -17.31
CA HIS A 239 -4.01 8.19 -17.45
C HIS A 239 -3.43 8.68 -18.76
N GLU A 240 -4.19 8.63 -19.85
CA GLU A 240 -3.79 9.23 -21.13
C GLU A 240 -3.63 10.75 -21.01
N ALA A 241 -4.58 11.41 -20.35
CA ALA A 241 -4.50 12.85 -20.08
C ALA A 241 -3.32 13.18 -19.16
N LEU A 242 -3.11 12.41 -18.08
CA LEU A 242 -1.99 12.55 -17.16
C LEU A 242 -0.64 12.43 -17.91
N ARG A 243 -0.48 11.39 -18.76
CA ARG A 243 0.74 11.20 -19.55
C ARG A 243 0.94 12.33 -20.56
N ARG A 244 -0.09 12.74 -21.25
CA ARG A 244 -0.04 13.85 -22.22
C ARG A 244 0.38 15.15 -21.54
N LEU A 245 -0.29 15.54 -20.47
CA LEU A 245 -0.03 16.79 -19.75
C LEU A 245 1.37 16.84 -19.13
N THR A 246 1.86 15.73 -18.55
CA THR A 246 3.23 15.68 -18.02
C THR A 246 4.26 15.91 -19.12
N ARG A 247 4.08 15.32 -20.32
CA ARG A 247 4.96 15.53 -21.47
C ARG A 247 4.89 16.98 -21.99
N GLU A 248 3.70 17.51 -22.18
CA GLU A 248 3.49 18.88 -22.69
C GLU A 248 4.13 19.95 -21.79
N HIS A 249 4.07 19.73 -20.46
CA HIS A 249 4.66 20.64 -19.49
C HIS A 249 6.10 20.28 -19.08
N GLY A 250 6.70 19.23 -19.63
CA GLY A 250 8.06 18.78 -19.34
C GLY A 250 8.26 18.38 -17.87
N ALA A 251 7.23 17.84 -17.22
CA ALA A 251 7.32 17.20 -15.92
C ALA A 251 7.47 15.69 -16.08
N LEU A 252 8.20 15.03 -15.17
CA LEU A 252 8.27 13.57 -15.17
C LEU A 252 6.99 12.95 -14.59
N LEU A 253 6.60 11.78 -15.09
CA LEU A 253 5.55 10.94 -14.52
C LEU A 253 6.20 9.84 -13.68
N ILE A 254 5.98 9.87 -12.37
CA ILE A 254 6.42 8.84 -11.41
C ILE A 254 5.19 8.05 -10.97
N ILE A 255 5.13 6.76 -11.27
CA ILE A 255 4.07 5.86 -10.80
C ILE A 255 4.58 5.03 -9.63
N ASP A 256 3.89 5.14 -8.49
CA ASP A 256 4.13 4.34 -7.29
C ASP A 256 3.24 3.09 -7.31
N GLU A 257 3.86 1.95 -7.59
CA GLU A 257 3.22 0.63 -7.68
C GLU A 257 3.22 -0.15 -6.35
N THR A 258 3.59 0.50 -5.25
CA THR A 258 3.78 -0.20 -3.96
C THR A 258 2.54 -0.98 -3.51
N HIS A 259 1.35 -0.44 -3.71
CA HIS A 259 0.08 -1.14 -3.43
C HIS A 259 -0.53 -1.76 -4.68
N THR A 260 -0.44 -1.09 -5.81
CA THR A 260 -1.06 -1.49 -7.06
C THR A 260 -0.34 -2.64 -7.77
N LEU A 261 0.82 -3.08 -7.22
CA LEU A 261 1.43 -4.37 -7.56
C LEU A 261 0.43 -5.54 -7.43
N CYS A 262 -0.62 -5.41 -6.61
CA CYS A 262 -1.70 -6.41 -6.52
C CYS A 262 -2.51 -6.59 -7.82
N ALA A 263 -2.42 -5.66 -8.77
CA ALA A 263 -3.15 -5.75 -10.04
C ALA A 263 -2.61 -6.83 -10.98
N GLY A 264 -1.32 -7.21 -10.87
CA GLY A 264 -0.71 -8.22 -11.72
C GLY A 264 0.80 -8.28 -11.57
N PRO A 265 1.50 -9.19 -12.29
CA PRO A 265 2.95 -9.37 -12.20
C PRO A 265 3.77 -8.10 -12.48
N GLY A 266 3.29 -7.22 -13.35
CA GLY A 266 3.87 -5.91 -13.65
C GLY A 266 3.05 -4.74 -13.10
N GLY A 267 2.28 -4.99 -12.02
CA GLY A 267 1.44 -3.99 -11.38
C GLY A 267 0.32 -3.46 -12.27
N TYR A 268 -0.27 -2.37 -11.86
CA TYR A 268 -1.28 -1.65 -12.64
C TYR A 268 -0.70 -1.10 -13.95
N THR A 269 0.57 -0.68 -13.92
CA THR A 269 1.29 -0.14 -15.08
C THR A 269 1.26 -1.10 -16.26
N ALA A 270 1.60 -2.37 -16.07
CA ALA A 270 1.61 -3.35 -17.16
C ALA A 270 0.19 -3.78 -17.59
N VAL A 271 -0.73 -3.94 -16.62
CA VAL A 271 -2.12 -4.36 -16.91
C VAL A 271 -2.85 -3.33 -17.78
N HIS A 272 -2.52 -2.04 -17.63
CA HIS A 272 -3.17 -0.93 -18.33
C HIS A 272 -2.25 -0.22 -19.34
N ASP A 273 -1.12 -0.82 -19.68
CA ASP A 273 -0.17 -0.33 -20.70
C ASP A 273 0.26 1.13 -20.46
N LEU A 274 0.52 1.48 -19.19
CA LEU A 274 0.93 2.83 -18.81
C LEU A 274 2.42 3.05 -19.17
N SER A 275 2.78 4.29 -19.46
CA SER A 275 4.13 4.67 -19.91
C SER A 275 4.77 5.73 -19.01
N PRO A 276 5.12 5.42 -17.74
CA PRO A 276 5.78 6.36 -16.84
C PRO A 276 7.22 6.66 -17.25
N ASP A 277 7.76 7.75 -16.71
CA ASP A 277 9.20 8.03 -16.77
C ASP A 277 9.97 7.31 -15.68
N VAL A 278 9.31 7.12 -14.51
CA VAL A 278 9.85 6.42 -13.34
C VAL A 278 8.75 5.56 -12.71
N VAL A 279 9.13 4.36 -12.25
CA VAL A 279 8.29 3.47 -11.42
C VAL A 279 8.97 3.30 -10.07
N THR A 280 8.21 3.37 -8.98
CA THR A 280 8.69 3.05 -7.64
C THR A 280 7.88 1.91 -7.03
N LEU A 281 8.51 1.07 -6.22
CA LEU A 281 7.86 -0.05 -5.54
C LEU A 281 8.60 -0.48 -4.28
N GLY A 282 7.91 -1.24 -3.44
CA GLY A 282 8.44 -1.79 -2.21
C GLY A 282 7.54 -2.91 -1.68
N LYS A 283 7.36 -2.98 -0.37
CA LYS A 283 6.47 -3.93 0.33
C LYS A 283 6.71 -5.38 -0.11
N ALA A 284 5.83 -5.98 -0.91
CA ALA A 284 5.83 -7.39 -1.27
C ALA A 284 7.03 -7.85 -2.13
N VAL A 285 7.78 -6.92 -2.71
CA VAL A 285 8.78 -7.22 -3.75
C VAL A 285 9.88 -8.20 -3.33
N ALA A 286 10.15 -8.31 -2.02
CA ALA A 286 11.16 -9.20 -1.45
C ALA A 286 10.60 -10.23 -0.45
N GLY A 287 9.31 -10.60 -0.57
CA GLY A 287 8.71 -11.64 0.27
C GLY A 287 8.68 -11.34 1.77
N GLY A 288 8.58 -10.05 2.13
CA GLY A 288 8.58 -9.58 3.53
C GLY A 288 9.95 -9.10 4.04
N ILE A 289 11.05 -9.31 3.30
CA ILE A 289 12.34 -8.71 3.62
C ILE A 289 12.32 -7.23 3.24
N PRO A 290 12.80 -6.31 4.12
CA PRO A 290 12.84 -4.88 3.81
C PRO A 290 13.58 -4.58 2.51
N ALA A 291 12.84 -4.03 1.55
CA ALA A 291 13.35 -3.72 0.22
C ALA A 291 12.43 -2.75 -0.51
N GLY A 292 13.01 -2.00 -1.43
CA GLY A 292 12.34 -1.19 -2.40
C GLY A 292 13.18 -1.04 -3.66
N ALA A 293 12.60 -0.54 -4.71
CA ALA A 293 13.28 -0.29 -5.96
C ALA A 293 12.63 0.89 -6.68
N PHE A 294 13.39 1.56 -7.54
CA PHE A 294 12.85 2.49 -8.52
C PHE A 294 13.52 2.26 -9.87
N GLY A 295 12.68 2.26 -10.88
CA GLY A 295 13.10 2.09 -12.27
C GLY A 295 12.87 3.36 -13.08
N MET A 296 13.64 3.57 -14.12
CA MET A 296 13.56 4.75 -14.97
C MET A 296 13.80 4.43 -16.43
N THR A 297 13.29 5.31 -17.29
CA THR A 297 13.56 5.25 -18.72
C THR A 297 15.01 5.61 -19.03
N GLN A 298 15.53 5.17 -20.18
CA GLN A 298 16.87 5.55 -20.66
C GLN A 298 17.05 7.07 -20.72
N ALA A 299 16.02 7.79 -21.19
CA ALA A 299 16.08 9.25 -21.29
C ALA A 299 16.27 9.95 -19.93
N VAL A 300 15.63 9.44 -18.87
CA VAL A 300 15.83 9.97 -17.51
C VAL A 300 17.24 9.67 -17.01
N ALA A 301 17.73 8.44 -17.21
CA ALA A 301 19.09 8.06 -16.82
C ALA A 301 20.17 8.86 -17.54
N ASP A 302 20.03 9.07 -18.85
CA ASP A 302 20.94 9.90 -19.64
C ASP A 302 20.95 11.36 -19.16
N ALA A 303 19.78 11.89 -18.82
CA ALA A 303 19.66 13.25 -18.27
C ALA A 303 20.31 13.40 -16.88
N ILE A 304 20.27 12.36 -16.04
CA ILE A 304 20.97 12.31 -14.76
C ILE A 304 22.48 12.29 -15.02
N ALA A 305 22.97 11.38 -15.84
CA ALA A 305 24.41 11.22 -16.14
C ALA A 305 25.03 12.47 -16.79
N ALA A 306 24.24 13.25 -17.53
CA ALA A 306 24.71 14.50 -18.12
C ALA A 306 24.93 15.65 -17.11
N ARG A 307 24.45 15.52 -15.85
CA ARG A 307 24.42 16.60 -14.88
C ARG A 307 25.16 16.31 -13.57
N VAL A 308 25.42 15.06 -13.26
CA VAL A 308 26.08 14.65 -12.03
C VAL A 308 26.98 13.45 -12.28
N ASP A 309 28.17 13.47 -11.75
CA ASP A 309 29.06 12.32 -11.74
C ASP A 309 28.55 11.27 -10.74
N LEU A 310 28.68 9.99 -11.09
CA LEU A 310 28.24 8.89 -10.23
C LEU A 310 28.94 8.89 -8.86
N GLU A 311 30.15 9.43 -8.78
CA GLU A 311 30.92 9.59 -7.55
C GLU A 311 30.27 10.57 -6.56
N ASP A 312 29.46 11.51 -7.04
CA ASP A 312 28.83 12.55 -6.20
C ASP A 312 27.37 12.22 -5.81
N ILE A 313 26.77 11.17 -6.37
CA ILE A 313 25.33 10.89 -6.19
C ILE A 313 24.96 10.59 -4.75
N ASP A 314 25.76 9.83 -4.02
CA ASP A 314 25.48 9.45 -2.63
C ASP A 314 25.56 10.66 -1.69
N VAL A 315 26.54 11.55 -1.89
CA VAL A 315 26.63 12.84 -1.19
C VAL A 315 25.47 13.76 -1.59
N GLY A 316 24.95 13.61 -2.82
CA GLY A 316 23.76 14.30 -3.33
C GLY A 316 22.44 13.78 -2.75
N GLY A 317 22.49 12.75 -1.90
CA GLY A 317 21.33 12.22 -1.19
C GLY A 317 20.59 11.07 -1.90
N ILE A 318 21.26 10.38 -2.81
CA ILE A 318 20.83 9.12 -3.40
C ILE A 318 21.76 8.02 -2.89
N GLY A 319 21.24 7.05 -2.16
CA GLY A 319 22.10 5.98 -1.62
C GLY A 319 21.56 5.37 -0.34
N GLY A 320 22.48 4.84 0.45
CA GLY A 320 22.22 4.16 1.72
C GLY A 320 23.08 2.90 1.84
N THR A 321 23.86 2.79 2.92
CA THR A 321 24.83 1.70 3.14
C THR A 321 24.23 0.30 2.98
N LEU A 322 22.96 0.13 3.34
CA LEU A 322 22.26 -1.16 3.28
C LEU A 322 21.41 -1.31 1.99
N ALA A 323 21.31 -0.29 1.16
CA ALA A 323 20.55 -0.37 -0.08
C ALA A 323 21.23 -1.34 -1.06
N GLY A 324 20.45 -2.18 -1.75
CA GLY A 324 20.99 -3.17 -2.67
C GLY A 324 21.81 -4.28 -2.02
N ASN A 325 21.58 -4.57 -0.73
CA ASN A 325 22.31 -5.64 -0.02
C ASN A 325 21.96 -7.03 -0.58
N ALA A 326 22.89 -7.97 -0.42
CA ALA A 326 22.78 -9.32 -0.96
C ALA A 326 21.54 -10.08 -0.48
N LEU A 327 21.12 -9.89 0.78
CA LEU A 327 19.95 -10.59 1.33
C LEU A 327 18.66 -10.12 0.66
N SER A 328 18.44 -8.80 0.58
CA SER A 328 17.24 -8.24 -0.05
C SER A 328 17.17 -8.59 -1.53
N LEU A 329 18.29 -8.55 -2.26
CA LEU A 329 18.34 -8.90 -3.68
C LEU A 329 18.06 -10.38 -3.93
N ALA A 330 18.65 -11.28 -3.13
CA ALA A 330 18.37 -12.71 -3.22
C ALA A 330 16.89 -13.02 -2.94
N ALA A 331 16.31 -12.37 -1.93
CA ALA A 331 14.90 -12.49 -1.60
C ALA A 331 14.01 -11.93 -2.74
N MET A 332 14.33 -10.76 -3.32
CA MET A 332 13.63 -10.21 -4.48
C MET A 332 13.66 -11.17 -5.67
N ARG A 333 14.83 -11.68 -6.02
CA ARG A 333 14.99 -12.63 -7.14
C ARG A 333 14.05 -13.81 -6.99
N THR A 334 14.08 -14.47 -5.84
CA THR A 334 13.24 -15.64 -5.60
C THR A 334 11.76 -15.28 -5.55
N THR A 335 11.41 -14.17 -4.90
CA THR A 335 10.03 -13.71 -4.81
C THR A 335 9.44 -13.44 -6.19
N LEU A 336 10.17 -12.74 -7.05
CA LEU A 336 9.70 -12.45 -8.39
C LEU A 336 9.65 -13.69 -9.27
N ALA A 337 10.65 -14.58 -9.19
CA ALA A 337 10.73 -15.74 -10.05
C ALA A 337 9.77 -16.89 -9.66
N GLU A 338 9.51 -17.09 -8.37
CA GLU A 338 8.87 -18.30 -7.87
C GLU A 338 7.60 -18.07 -7.03
N VAL A 339 7.35 -16.84 -6.57
CA VAL A 339 6.21 -16.55 -5.68
C VAL A 339 5.17 -15.64 -6.36
N LEU A 340 5.58 -14.48 -6.86
CA LEU A 340 4.71 -13.54 -7.56
C LEU A 340 4.76 -13.77 -9.07
N THR A 341 4.36 -14.99 -9.49
CA THR A 341 4.33 -15.42 -10.88
C THR A 341 2.98 -15.11 -11.54
N GLU A 342 2.91 -15.21 -12.87
CA GLU A 342 1.65 -15.07 -13.61
C GLU A 342 0.59 -16.08 -13.12
N GLU A 343 1.00 -17.33 -12.84
CA GLU A 343 0.10 -18.36 -12.31
C GLU A 343 -0.39 -18.05 -10.89
N ALA A 344 0.45 -17.39 -10.07
CA ALA A 344 0.03 -16.93 -8.75
C ALA A 344 -1.08 -15.88 -8.87
N PHE A 345 -0.90 -14.86 -9.70
CA PHE A 345 -1.93 -13.85 -9.93
C PHE A 345 -3.20 -14.43 -10.58
N ALA A 346 -3.07 -15.39 -11.49
CA ALA A 346 -4.21 -16.10 -12.08
C ALA A 346 -5.06 -16.85 -11.05
N ARG A 347 -4.52 -17.19 -9.86
CA ARG A 347 -5.26 -17.75 -8.72
C ARG A 347 -5.76 -16.69 -7.75
N MET A 348 -4.94 -15.68 -7.45
CA MET A 348 -5.25 -14.65 -6.46
C MET A 348 -6.40 -13.74 -6.89
N ILE A 349 -6.41 -13.31 -8.16
CA ILE A 349 -7.43 -12.38 -8.68
C ILE A 349 -8.84 -12.97 -8.60
N PRO A 350 -9.13 -14.21 -9.06
CA PRO A 350 -10.45 -14.81 -8.89
C PRO A 350 -10.89 -14.99 -7.43
N LEU A 351 -9.95 -15.17 -6.48
CA LEU A 351 -10.28 -15.20 -5.05
C LEU A 351 -10.71 -13.83 -4.51
N ALA A 352 -10.07 -12.75 -4.97
CA ALA A 352 -10.49 -11.39 -4.64
C ALA A 352 -11.87 -11.06 -5.24
N ASP A 353 -12.14 -11.51 -6.48
CA ASP A 353 -13.47 -11.40 -7.09
C ASP A 353 -14.53 -12.17 -6.29
N ARG A 354 -14.23 -13.43 -5.90
CA ARG A 354 -15.11 -14.24 -5.05
C ARG A 354 -15.42 -13.54 -3.71
N TRP A 355 -14.41 -12.96 -3.09
CA TRP A 355 -14.58 -12.19 -1.85
C TRP A 355 -15.51 -10.99 -2.07
N ALA A 356 -15.28 -10.23 -3.12
CA ALA A 356 -16.09 -9.06 -3.46
C ALA A 356 -17.54 -9.45 -3.81
N ASP A 357 -17.75 -10.54 -4.54
CA ASP A 357 -19.09 -11.07 -4.86
C ASP A 357 -19.84 -11.48 -3.58
N GLY A 358 -19.16 -12.14 -2.64
CA GLY A 358 -19.73 -12.52 -1.34
C GLY A 358 -20.10 -11.30 -0.48
N VAL A 359 -19.25 -10.29 -0.46
CA VAL A 359 -19.48 -9.00 0.25
C VAL A 359 -20.67 -8.26 -0.40
N ASP A 360 -20.69 -8.12 -1.73
CA ASP A 360 -21.78 -7.48 -2.47
C ASP A 360 -23.12 -8.20 -2.24
N ALA A 361 -23.12 -9.53 -2.24
CA ALA A 361 -24.31 -10.34 -1.95
C ALA A 361 -24.83 -10.11 -0.50
N ALA A 362 -23.94 -10.04 0.48
CA ALA A 362 -24.30 -9.73 1.85
C ALA A 362 -24.85 -8.30 2.00
N ILE A 363 -24.21 -7.31 1.36
CA ILE A 363 -24.67 -5.92 1.30
C ILE A 363 -26.09 -5.84 0.73
N ALA A 364 -26.33 -6.51 -0.40
CA ALA A 364 -27.64 -6.54 -1.07
C ALA A 364 -28.70 -7.24 -0.20
N ALA A 365 -28.39 -8.39 0.41
CA ALA A 365 -29.31 -9.12 1.29
C ALA A 365 -29.74 -8.30 2.51
N HIS A 366 -28.90 -7.38 2.95
CA HIS A 366 -29.17 -6.48 4.06
C HIS A 366 -29.63 -5.07 3.61
N GLU A 367 -29.83 -4.84 2.29
CA GLU A 367 -30.32 -3.56 1.71
C GLU A 367 -29.47 -2.36 2.17
N LEU A 368 -28.15 -2.55 2.33
CA LEU A 368 -27.23 -1.48 2.74
C LEU A 368 -26.78 -0.66 1.52
N PRO A 369 -26.63 0.67 1.67
CA PRO A 369 -26.16 1.53 0.59
C PRO A 369 -24.62 1.53 0.51
N TRP A 370 -24.03 0.36 0.35
CA TRP A 370 -22.60 0.16 0.26
C TRP A 370 -22.26 -0.53 -1.06
N HIS A 371 -20.98 -0.51 -1.45
CA HIS A 371 -20.51 -1.24 -2.62
C HIS A 371 -19.09 -1.76 -2.39
N CYS A 372 -18.65 -2.68 -3.25
CA CYS A 372 -17.29 -3.20 -3.24
C CYS A 372 -16.57 -2.83 -4.55
N THR A 373 -15.32 -2.36 -4.43
CA THR A 373 -14.44 -2.05 -5.57
C THR A 373 -13.33 -3.09 -5.65
N ARG A 374 -12.97 -3.52 -6.87
CA ARG A 374 -11.95 -4.55 -7.14
C ARG A 374 -10.70 -3.92 -7.76
N LEU A 375 -9.53 -4.43 -7.38
CA LEU A 375 -8.23 -4.02 -7.93
C LEU A 375 -7.28 -5.23 -7.95
N GLY A 376 -7.40 -6.08 -8.98
CA GLY A 376 -6.61 -7.30 -9.08
C GLY A 376 -6.81 -8.24 -7.89
N ALA A 377 -5.74 -8.61 -7.20
CA ALA A 377 -5.79 -9.50 -6.01
C ALA A 377 -6.28 -8.79 -4.73
N ARG A 378 -6.76 -7.56 -4.82
CA ARG A 378 -7.34 -6.75 -3.73
C ARG A 378 -8.78 -6.36 -4.05
N ALA A 379 -9.64 -6.38 -3.04
CA ALA A 379 -10.96 -5.76 -3.10
C ALA A 379 -11.27 -5.05 -1.78
N GLU A 380 -12.13 -4.03 -1.83
CA GLU A 380 -12.44 -3.18 -0.68
C GLU A 380 -13.88 -2.69 -0.74
N TYR A 381 -14.65 -2.83 0.36
CA TYR A 381 -15.98 -2.26 0.44
C TYR A 381 -15.97 -0.86 1.05
N ASN A 382 -16.98 -0.07 0.67
CA ASN A 382 -17.14 1.32 1.07
C ASN A 382 -18.59 1.57 1.51
N PHE A 383 -18.78 2.47 2.48
CA PHE A 383 -20.11 2.78 3.04
C PHE A 383 -20.91 3.78 2.21
N ALA A 384 -20.65 3.86 0.92
CA ALA A 384 -21.39 4.67 -0.05
C ALA A 384 -22.01 3.77 -1.12
N PRO A 385 -23.13 4.19 -1.74
CA PRO A 385 -23.86 3.38 -2.73
C PRO A 385 -23.16 3.27 -4.08
N THR A 386 -22.15 4.10 -4.34
CA THR A 386 -21.39 4.14 -5.58
C THR A 386 -19.91 4.32 -5.30
N ALA A 387 -19.07 3.83 -6.21
CA ALA A 387 -17.64 3.99 -6.13
C ALA A 387 -17.25 5.48 -6.03
N PRO A 388 -16.35 5.85 -5.11
CA PRO A 388 -15.86 7.21 -5.01
C PRO A 388 -15.02 7.56 -6.24
N ARG A 389 -15.11 8.80 -6.69
CA ARG A 389 -14.38 9.27 -7.87
C ARG A 389 -13.04 9.93 -7.51
N ASP A 390 -12.88 10.34 -6.27
CA ASP A 390 -11.66 10.97 -5.76
C ASP A 390 -11.44 10.63 -4.28
N GLY A 391 -10.29 11.04 -3.75
CA GLY A 391 -9.93 10.77 -2.36
C GLY A 391 -10.83 11.45 -1.34
N ALA A 392 -11.35 12.64 -1.64
CA ALA A 392 -12.25 13.37 -0.74
C ALA A 392 -13.60 12.66 -0.62
N ALA A 393 -14.16 12.19 -1.74
CA ALA A 393 -15.39 11.40 -1.75
C ALA A 393 -15.20 10.06 -1.01
N ALA A 394 -14.06 9.38 -1.21
CA ALA A 394 -13.73 8.15 -0.51
C ALA A 394 -13.61 8.36 1.01
N HIS A 395 -12.90 9.40 1.42
CA HIS A 395 -12.76 9.75 2.84
C HIS A 395 -14.10 10.12 3.48
N ALA A 396 -14.93 10.88 2.78
CA ALA A 396 -16.25 11.28 3.28
C ALA A 396 -17.23 10.10 3.44
N ALA A 397 -17.01 9.02 2.72
CA ALA A 397 -17.80 7.79 2.83
C ALA A 397 -17.35 6.89 3.99
N GLY A 398 -16.23 7.18 4.66
CA GLY A 398 -15.74 6.42 5.81
C GLY A 398 -16.67 6.55 7.02
N ASP A 399 -16.77 5.46 7.82
CA ASP A 399 -17.49 5.42 9.09
C ASP A 399 -16.66 4.66 10.12
N PHE A 400 -15.87 5.39 10.88
CA PHE A 400 -14.93 4.81 11.84
C PHE A 400 -15.61 3.87 12.86
N GLY A 401 -16.84 4.18 13.30
CA GLY A 401 -17.55 3.32 14.25
C GLY A 401 -17.96 1.98 13.65
N LEU A 402 -18.38 1.98 12.37
CA LEU A 402 -18.68 0.75 11.63
C LEU A 402 -17.41 -0.06 11.35
N GLU A 403 -16.34 0.57 10.90
CA GLU A 403 -15.05 -0.08 10.65
C GLU A 403 -14.56 -0.79 11.92
N GLN A 404 -14.53 -0.10 13.05
CA GLN A 404 -14.09 -0.67 14.33
C GLN A 404 -14.93 -1.89 14.73
N PHE A 405 -16.25 -1.84 14.56
CA PHE A 405 -17.12 -2.97 14.88
C PHE A 405 -16.87 -4.15 13.92
N LEU A 406 -16.91 -3.91 12.61
CA LEU A 406 -16.78 -4.98 11.61
C LEU A 406 -15.42 -5.67 11.69
N HIS A 407 -14.35 -4.91 11.87
CA HIS A 407 -13.00 -5.46 12.01
C HIS A 407 -12.84 -6.26 13.32
N LEU A 408 -13.37 -5.75 14.43
CA LEU A 408 -13.28 -6.46 15.71
C LEU A 408 -14.15 -7.72 15.71
N PHE A 409 -15.33 -7.66 15.08
CA PHE A 409 -16.21 -8.81 14.92
C PHE A 409 -15.54 -9.93 14.11
N ALA A 410 -14.86 -9.56 13.01
CA ALA A 410 -14.07 -10.47 12.20
C ALA A 410 -12.87 -11.03 12.97
N LEU A 411 -12.12 -10.18 13.67
CA LEU A 411 -10.93 -10.57 14.44
C LEU A 411 -11.29 -11.60 15.54
N ASN A 412 -12.37 -11.38 16.25
CA ASN A 412 -12.87 -12.33 17.26
C ASN A 412 -13.31 -13.67 16.69
N ARG A 413 -13.45 -13.76 15.34
CA ARG A 413 -13.84 -15.00 14.62
C ARG A 413 -12.70 -15.53 13.74
N GLY A 414 -11.47 -15.12 14.09
CA GLY A 414 -10.26 -15.64 13.45
C GLY A 414 -9.98 -15.05 12.06
N ILE A 415 -10.34 -13.80 11.80
CA ILE A 415 -10.07 -13.11 10.53
C ILE A 415 -9.44 -11.75 10.80
N LEU A 416 -8.26 -11.51 10.24
CA LEU A 416 -7.58 -10.23 10.32
C LEU A 416 -7.84 -9.41 9.07
N LEU A 417 -8.41 -8.20 9.24
CA LEU A 417 -8.49 -7.15 8.23
C LEU A 417 -7.55 -6.00 8.58
N THR A 418 -7.18 -5.17 7.61
CA THR A 418 -6.35 -3.99 7.86
C THR A 418 -7.09 -2.97 8.73
N PRO A 419 -6.48 -2.43 9.80
CA PRO A 419 -7.20 -1.67 10.82
C PRO A 419 -7.75 -0.30 10.37
N PHE A 420 -7.41 0.14 9.16
CA PHE A 420 -7.83 1.41 8.56
C PHE A 420 -8.31 1.27 7.11
N HIS A 421 -8.61 0.02 6.68
CA HIS A 421 -9.14 -0.31 5.37
C HIS A 421 -10.18 -1.44 5.48
N ASN A 422 -11.26 -1.33 4.75
CA ASN A 422 -12.27 -2.38 4.61
C ASN A 422 -11.90 -3.36 3.48
N MET A 423 -10.65 -3.75 3.41
CA MET A 423 -10.10 -4.52 2.30
C MET A 423 -9.80 -5.98 2.66
N ALA A 424 -9.84 -6.82 1.63
CA ALA A 424 -9.14 -8.09 1.62
C ALA A 424 -8.09 -8.11 0.51
N LEU A 425 -6.93 -8.66 0.84
CA LEU A 425 -5.83 -8.91 -0.08
C LEU A 425 -5.59 -10.41 -0.14
N MET A 426 -5.35 -10.94 -1.35
CA MET A 426 -5.09 -12.35 -1.56
C MET A 426 -3.59 -12.60 -1.70
N SER A 427 -3.13 -13.74 -1.19
CA SER A 427 -1.78 -14.28 -1.39
C SER A 427 -1.82 -15.55 -2.24
N PRO A 428 -0.68 -16.02 -2.77
CA PRO A 428 -0.62 -17.31 -3.46
C PRO A 428 -1.06 -18.51 -2.59
N ALA A 429 -1.09 -18.35 -1.27
CA ALA A 429 -1.51 -19.37 -0.31
C ALA A 429 -2.96 -19.23 0.18
N THR A 430 -3.66 -18.16 -0.18
CA THR A 430 -5.07 -17.98 0.15
C THR A 430 -5.92 -19.01 -0.60
N VAL A 431 -6.93 -19.58 0.05
CA VAL A 431 -7.83 -20.57 -0.53
C VAL A 431 -9.30 -20.12 -0.44
N GLU A 432 -10.19 -20.76 -1.21
CA GLU A 432 -11.61 -20.42 -1.23
C GLU A 432 -12.26 -20.46 0.17
N ALA A 433 -11.85 -21.43 1.00
CA ALA A 433 -12.37 -21.57 2.36
C ALA A 433 -12.07 -20.34 3.24
N ASP A 434 -10.93 -19.68 3.05
CA ASP A 434 -10.56 -18.45 3.76
C ASP A 434 -11.50 -17.31 3.38
N VAL A 435 -11.78 -17.20 2.08
CA VAL A 435 -12.71 -16.20 1.53
C VAL A 435 -14.13 -16.44 2.01
N ASP A 436 -14.60 -17.68 1.94
CA ASP A 436 -15.96 -18.07 2.35
C ASP A 436 -16.18 -17.90 3.85
N HIS A 437 -15.14 -18.15 4.65
CA HIS A 437 -15.17 -17.87 6.10
C HIS A 437 -15.41 -16.38 6.36
N HIS A 438 -14.65 -15.50 5.67
CA HIS A 438 -14.84 -14.05 5.83
C HIS A 438 -16.26 -13.62 5.41
N THR A 439 -16.74 -14.02 4.25
CA THR A 439 -18.06 -13.58 3.75
C THR A 439 -19.20 -14.08 4.62
N THR A 440 -19.07 -15.25 5.23
CA THR A 440 -20.00 -15.77 6.24
C THR A 440 -20.02 -14.88 7.49
N VAL A 441 -18.84 -14.61 8.06
CA VAL A 441 -18.71 -13.78 9.26
C VAL A 441 -19.18 -12.34 9.00
N PHE A 442 -18.88 -11.79 7.81
CA PHE A 442 -19.37 -10.47 7.41
C PHE A 442 -20.89 -10.42 7.35
N GLY A 443 -21.53 -11.41 6.74
CA GLY A 443 -23.00 -11.54 6.72
C GLY A 443 -23.60 -11.60 8.13
N GLU A 444 -22.99 -12.35 9.06
CA GLU A 444 -23.40 -12.39 10.48
C GLU A 444 -23.29 -11.02 11.15
N ALA A 445 -22.20 -10.28 10.92
CA ALA A 445 -22.02 -8.93 11.45
C ALA A 445 -23.14 -7.98 10.97
N LEU A 446 -23.46 -8.03 9.65
CA LEU A 446 -24.54 -7.22 9.09
C LEU A 446 -25.91 -7.58 9.67
N ALA A 447 -26.18 -8.88 9.89
CA ALA A 447 -27.42 -9.31 10.55
C ALA A 447 -27.54 -8.79 11.99
N MET A 448 -26.41 -8.67 12.70
CA MET A 448 -26.38 -8.08 14.04
C MET A 448 -26.71 -6.59 14.04
N LEU A 449 -26.33 -5.85 13.02
CA LEU A 449 -26.61 -4.41 12.87
C LEU A 449 -28.09 -4.11 12.61
N LYS A 450 -28.85 -5.06 12.04
CA LYS A 450 -30.28 -4.89 11.69
C LYS A 450 -31.28 -5.32 12.78
N LYS A 451 -30.92 -6.23 13.66
CA LYS A 451 -31.80 -6.73 14.75
C LYS A 451 -31.95 -5.70 15.86
#